data_bcc6d5c30c2c3ec692213d1c77e6dc9c
#
_entry.id   bcc6d5c30c2c3ec692213d1c77e6dc9c
#
_cell.length_a   1.000
_cell.length_b   1.000
_cell.length_c   1.000
_cell.angle_alpha   90.00
_cell.angle_beta   90.00
_cell.angle_gamma   90.00
#
_symmetry.space_group_name_H-M   'P 1'
#
loop_
_entity.id
_entity.type
_entity.pdbx_description
1 polymer ?
#
loop_
_entity_poly.entity_id
_entity_poly.type
_entity_poly.pdbx_seq_one_letter_code
_entity_poly.pdbx_strand_id
1 'polypeptide(L)'
;MAVLEADYLVIGTGASGMAFVDSLISDAEAEVVMVDRRDRPGGHWNEDYPFVRLHQPSALYGVASCGLGDDRIDETGPNAGFYERATAAEVCDYYGRVLDEHLLPSGQVRHLGMHDFLGGDGEGYHVRSLLTGERTTVQVRRRLVDATYLESSIPALRPPPFAVDPDARVASPNDLVRLTEPR
;
A
#
# COMPACT_ATOMS: atom_id res chain seq x y z
N MET A 1 6.64 17.42 21.53
CA MET A 1 6.58 16.16 20.77
C MET A 1 5.38 15.38 21.25
N ALA A 2 4.53 14.92 20.36
CA ALA A 2 3.41 14.05 20.73
C ALA A 2 3.93 12.63 21.04
N VAL A 3 3.29 11.95 22.00
CA VAL A 3 3.58 10.55 22.33
C VAL A 3 2.30 9.76 22.11
N LEU A 4 2.41 8.66 21.37
CA LEU A 4 1.35 7.68 21.17
C LEU A 4 1.76 6.35 21.81
N GLU A 5 0.80 5.62 22.34
CA GLU A 5 1.01 4.26 22.80
C GLU A 5 0.26 3.29 21.90
N ALA A 6 0.85 2.13 21.67
CA ALA A 6 0.24 1.05 20.88
C ALA A 6 0.82 -0.32 21.26
N ASP A 7 0.08 -1.38 21.00
CA ASP A 7 0.61 -2.74 21.08
C ASP A 7 1.54 -3.02 19.91
N TYR A 8 1.14 -2.58 18.72
CA TYR A 8 1.89 -2.77 17.49
C TYR A 8 2.08 -1.46 16.73
N LEU A 9 3.28 -1.28 16.21
CA LEU A 9 3.57 -0.27 15.19
C LEU A 9 3.82 -0.98 13.87
N VAL A 10 3.01 -0.70 12.87
CA VAL A 10 3.09 -1.32 11.53
C VAL A 10 3.57 -0.27 10.54
N ILE A 11 4.69 -0.56 9.88
CA ILE A 11 5.27 0.31 8.86
C ILE A 11 4.86 -0.20 7.50
N GLY A 12 4.11 0.63 6.76
CA GLY A 12 3.55 0.33 5.46
C GLY A 12 2.09 -0.11 5.50
N THR A 13 1.26 0.53 4.68
CA THR A 13 -0.15 0.22 4.46
C THR A 13 -0.41 -0.38 3.07
N GLY A 14 0.59 -1.09 2.56
CA GLY A 14 0.44 -1.97 1.40
C GLY A 14 -0.29 -3.25 1.75
N ALA A 15 -0.41 -4.18 0.79
CA ALA A 15 -1.13 -5.44 0.95
C ALA A 15 -0.76 -6.20 2.22
N SER A 16 0.54 -6.33 2.53
CA SER A 16 1.03 -7.07 3.70
C SER A 16 0.65 -6.42 5.02
N GLY A 17 0.81 -5.08 5.13
CA GLY A 17 0.44 -4.34 6.33
C GLY A 17 -1.06 -4.36 6.59
N MET A 18 -1.86 -4.17 5.54
CA MET A 18 -3.31 -4.22 5.62
C MET A 18 -3.81 -5.61 6.04
N ALA A 19 -3.29 -6.68 5.42
CA ALA A 19 -3.68 -8.05 5.75
C ALA A 19 -3.24 -8.46 7.18
N PHE A 20 -2.06 -8.03 7.61
CA PHE A 20 -1.61 -8.27 8.98
C PHE A 20 -2.54 -7.62 10.01
N VAL A 21 -2.89 -6.34 9.81
CA VAL A 21 -3.73 -5.61 10.77
C VAL A 21 -5.16 -6.15 10.77
N ASP A 22 -5.72 -6.45 9.60
CA ASP A 22 -7.03 -7.06 9.46
C ASP A 22 -7.14 -8.37 10.27
N SER A 23 -6.19 -9.29 10.08
CA SER A 23 -6.16 -10.56 10.82
C SER A 23 -5.94 -10.33 12.31
N LEU A 24 -5.05 -9.41 12.69
CA LEU A 24 -4.75 -9.13 14.09
C LEU A 24 -5.97 -8.65 14.87
N ILE A 25 -6.70 -7.65 14.34
CA ILE A 25 -7.85 -7.10 15.05
C ILE A 25 -9.10 -8.01 14.99
N SER A 26 -9.13 -8.94 14.04
CA SER A 26 -10.17 -9.98 13.96
C SER A 26 -10.00 -11.05 15.05
N ASP A 27 -8.76 -11.35 15.43
CA ASP A 27 -8.42 -12.44 16.34
C ASP A 27 -8.08 -11.97 17.76
N ALA A 28 -7.77 -10.70 17.96
CA ALA A 28 -7.33 -10.16 19.23
C ALA A 28 -7.70 -8.69 19.43
N GLU A 29 -7.90 -8.30 20.68
CA GLU A 29 -7.90 -6.89 21.06
C GLU A 29 -6.45 -6.38 21.08
N ALA A 30 -6.14 -5.40 20.21
CA ALA A 30 -4.83 -4.81 20.12
C ALA A 30 -4.90 -3.37 19.61
N GLU A 31 -4.17 -2.47 20.24
CA GLU A 31 -4.00 -1.10 19.75
C GLU A 31 -2.88 -1.07 18.71
N VAL A 32 -3.20 -0.59 17.50
CA VAL A 32 -2.29 -0.56 16.35
C VAL A 32 -2.11 0.87 15.85
N VAL A 33 -0.87 1.26 15.65
CA VAL A 33 -0.51 2.44 14.86
C VAL A 33 0.06 1.97 13.53
N MET A 34 -0.58 2.34 12.43
CA MET A 34 -0.08 2.12 11.06
C MET A 34 0.54 3.41 10.54
N VAL A 35 1.70 3.31 9.91
CA VAL A 35 2.44 4.45 9.36
C VAL A 35 2.75 4.21 7.90
N ASP A 36 2.45 5.17 7.03
CA ASP A 36 2.85 5.13 5.64
C ASP A 36 3.29 6.52 5.16
N ARG A 37 4.26 6.54 4.26
CA ARG A 37 4.73 7.77 3.61
C ARG A 37 3.75 8.29 2.56
N ARG A 38 2.82 7.46 2.10
CA ARG A 38 1.72 7.83 1.21
C ARG A 38 0.53 8.34 2.01
N ASP A 39 -0.32 9.09 1.32
CA ASP A 39 -1.55 9.64 1.89
C ASP A 39 -2.65 8.59 2.05
N ARG A 40 -2.56 7.48 1.30
CA ARG A 40 -3.58 6.42 1.25
C ARG A 40 -2.95 5.02 1.20
N PRO A 41 -3.69 3.99 1.63
CA PRO A 41 -3.24 2.60 1.56
C PRO A 41 -3.16 2.09 0.12
N GLY A 42 -2.60 0.89 -0.05
CA GLY A 42 -2.42 0.24 -1.35
C GLY A 42 -0.95 0.07 -1.77
N GLY A 43 -0.02 0.67 -1.03
CA GLY A 43 1.42 0.49 -1.29
C GLY A 43 1.81 0.90 -2.71
N HIS A 44 2.55 0.05 -3.43
CA HIS A 44 3.06 0.32 -4.78
C HIS A 44 1.94 0.50 -5.83
N TRP A 45 0.74 -0.03 -5.61
CA TRP A 45 -0.39 0.15 -6.52
C TRP A 45 -0.74 1.62 -6.77
N ASN A 46 -0.41 2.49 -5.81
CA ASN A 46 -0.61 3.94 -5.97
C ASN A 46 0.30 4.59 -7.03
N GLU A 47 1.38 3.91 -7.41
CA GLU A 47 2.42 4.41 -8.32
C GLU A 47 2.56 3.55 -9.58
N ASP A 48 1.73 2.52 -9.71
CA ASP A 48 1.77 1.61 -10.85
C ASP A 48 1.22 2.28 -12.13
N TYR A 49 1.46 1.64 -13.27
CA TYR A 49 0.96 2.16 -14.54
C TYR A 49 -0.57 1.95 -14.64
N PRO A 50 -1.32 2.88 -15.25
CA PRO A 50 -2.78 2.94 -15.12
C PRO A 50 -3.54 1.79 -15.79
N PHE A 51 -2.90 1.00 -16.65
CA PHE A 51 -3.51 -0.16 -17.29
C PHE A 51 -3.11 -1.51 -16.66
N VAL A 52 -2.40 -1.47 -15.51
CA VAL A 52 -2.04 -2.69 -14.79
C VAL A 52 -3.28 -3.35 -14.18
N ARG A 53 -3.28 -4.67 -14.18
CA ARG A 53 -4.30 -5.50 -13.54
C ARG A 53 -3.62 -6.60 -12.73
N LEU A 54 -4.34 -7.16 -11.78
CA LEU A 54 -3.93 -8.38 -11.10
C LEU A 54 -3.66 -9.50 -12.11
N HIS A 55 -2.68 -10.34 -11.82
CA HIS A 55 -2.40 -11.55 -12.60
C HIS A 55 -3.30 -12.71 -12.18
N GLN A 56 -3.81 -12.69 -10.97
CA GLN A 56 -4.69 -13.68 -10.37
C GLN A 56 -6.13 -13.16 -10.29
N PRO A 57 -7.14 -14.02 -10.09
CA PRO A 57 -8.49 -13.60 -9.79
C PRO A 57 -8.54 -12.63 -8.61
N SER A 58 -9.39 -11.61 -8.70
CA SER A 58 -9.54 -10.58 -7.66
C SER A 58 -9.88 -11.19 -6.30
N ALA A 59 -10.75 -12.19 -6.27
CA ALA A 59 -11.18 -12.87 -5.04
C ALA A 59 -10.04 -13.56 -4.25
N LEU A 60 -8.88 -13.77 -4.89
CA LEU A 60 -7.69 -14.35 -4.22
C LEU A 60 -6.73 -13.27 -3.69
N TYR A 61 -7.13 -12.00 -3.75
CA TYR A 61 -6.30 -10.88 -3.34
C TYR A 61 -7.02 -10.03 -2.29
N GLY A 62 -6.27 -9.50 -1.34
CA GLY A 62 -6.80 -8.59 -0.33
C GLY A 62 -6.64 -9.09 1.09
N VAL A 63 -7.52 -8.62 1.97
CA VAL A 63 -7.57 -9.00 3.39
C VAL A 63 -8.60 -10.12 3.62
N ALA A 64 -8.51 -10.81 4.76
CA ALA A 64 -9.34 -11.98 5.02
C ALA A 64 -10.80 -11.63 5.32
N SER A 65 -11.05 -10.49 5.98
CA SER A 65 -12.41 -10.07 6.39
C SER A 65 -13.26 -9.51 5.25
N CYS A 66 -12.64 -9.01 4.20
CA CYS A 66 -13.30 -8.30 3.12
C CYS A 66 -12.67 -8.66 1.76
N GLY A 67 -13.41 -9.31 0.88
CA GLY A 67 -12.96 -9.71 -0.45
C GLY A 67 -12.79 -8.55 -1.42
N LEU A 68 -11.85 -8.68 -2.34
CA LEU A 68 -11.75 -7.83 -3.53
C LEU A 68 -12.49 -8.49 -4.69
N GLY A 69 -13.52 -7.81 -5.23
CA GLY A 69 -14.32 -8.31 -6.35
C GLY A 69 -15.34 -9.38 -5.96
N ASP A 70 -16.05 -9.87 -6.97
CA ASP A 70 -17.25 -10.71 -6.81
C ASP A 70 -17.03 -12.17 -7.27
N ASP A 71 -15.79 -12.58 -7.55
CA ASP A 71 -15.43 -13.91 -8.06
C ASP A 71 -16.21 -14.31 -9.34
N ARG A 72 -16.49 -13.33 -10.18
CA ARG A 72 -17.24 -13.52 -11.45
C ARG A 72 -16.30 -13.75 -12.63
N ILE A 73 -16.86 -14.31 -13.69
CA ILE A 73 -16.17 -14.42 -14.97
C ILE A 73 -16.53 -13.21 -15.84
N ASP A 74 -15.52 -12.56 -16.43
CA ASP A 74 -15.71 -11.48 -17.37
C ASP A 74 -16.34 -12.00 -18.65
N GLU A 75 -17.44 -11.38 -19.10
CA GLU A 75 -18.15 -11.79 -20.31
C GLU A 75 -17.63 -11.07 -21.56
N THR A 76 -16.95 -9.94 -21.40
CA THR A 76 -16.50 -9.08 -22.49
C THR A 76 -15.08 -8.56 -22.26
N GLY A 77 -14.49 -8.00 -23.33
CA GLY A 77 -13.17 -7.38 -23.29
C GLY A 77 -12.00 -8.38 -23.31
N PRO A 78 -10.77 -7.90 -23.06
CA PRO A 78 -9.56 -8.73 -23.21
C PRO A 78 -9.45 -9.86 -22.19
N ASN A 79 -10.25 -9.85 -21.13
CA ASN A 79 -10.26 -10.89 -20.09
C ASN A 79 -11.50 -11.81 -20.19
N ALA A 80 -12.28 -11.71 -21.26
CA ALA A 80 -13.50 -12.53 -21.43
C ALA A 80 -13.22 -14.02 -21.28
N GLY A 81 -14.06 -14.72 -20.51
CA GLY A 81 -13.93 -16.16 -20.22
C GLY A 81 -13.00 -16.50 -19.06
N PHE A 82 -12.38 -15.51 -18.43
CA PHE A 82 -11.55 -15.68 -17.23
C PHE A 82 -12.16 -14.92 -16.02
N TYR A 83 -11.78 -15.35 -14.82
CA TYR A 83 -12.16 -14.63 -13.61
C TYR A 83 -11.70 -13.16 -13.67
N GLU A 84 -12.51 -12.27 -13.11
CA GLU A 84 -12.20 -10.86 -13.06
C GLU A 84 -10.85 -10.58 -12.37
N ARG A 85 -10.16 -9.59 -12.92
CA ARG A 85 -8.85 -9.14 -12.42
C ARG A 85 -8.88 -7.63 -12.23
N ALA A 86 -8.85 -7.21 -10.98
CA ALA A 86 -8.92 -5.80 -10.61
C ALA A 86 -7.76 -5.00 -11.21
N THR A 87 -8.07 -3.78 -11.58
CA THR A 87 -7.11 -2.74 -11.96
C THR A 87 -6.41 -2.17 -10.72
N ALA A 88 -5.31 -1.45 -10.91
CA ALA A 88 -4.66 -0.71 -9.83
C ALA A 88 -5.62 0.23 -9.09
N ALA A 89 -6.49 0.93 -9.82
CA ALA A 89 -7.48 1.83 -9.22
C ALA A 89 -8.46 1.07 -8.31
N GLU A 90 -9.00 -0.05 -8.77
CA GLU A 90 -9.90 -0.89 -7.98
C GLU A 90 -9.22 -1.48 -6.74
N VAL A 91 -7.92 -1.84 -6.83
CA VAL A 91 -7.13 -2.30 -5.68
C VAL A 91 -6.92 -1.16 -4.67
N CYS A 92 -6.58 0.04 -5.12
CA CYS A 92 -6.42 1.21 -4.25
C CYS A 92 -7.74 1.59 -3.56
N ASP A 93 -8.84 1.63 -4.30
CA ASP A 93 -10.17 1.92 -3.75
C ASP A 93 -10.62 0.85 -2.74
N TYR A 94 -10.31 -0.42 -3.02
CA TYR A 94 -10.56 -1.51 -2.10
C TYR A 94 -9.81 -1.32 -0.77
N TYR A 95 -8.50 -1.04 -0.79
CA TYR A 95 -7.75 -0.81 0.43
C TYR A 95 -8.19 0.46 1.16
N GLY A 96 -8.62 1.50 0.43
CA GLY A 96 -9.25 2.67 1.02
C GLY A 96 -10.49 2.29 1.83
N ARG A 97 -11.41 1.52 1.25
CA ARG A 97 -12.60 1.03 1.95
C ARG A 97 -12.26 0.14 3.15
N VAL A 98 -11.31 -0.79 3.01
CA VAL A 98 -10.87 -1.63 4.13
C VAL A 98 -10.37 -0.76 5.29
N LEU A 99 -9.56 0.27 5.00
CA LEU A 99 -9.09 1.19 6.03
C LEU A 99 -10.24 1.97 6.67
N ASP A 100 -11.06 2.63 5.85
CA ASP A 100 -12.04 3.63 6.32
C ASP A 100 -13.32 3.00 6.88
N GLU A 101 -13.73 1.86 6.35
CA GLU A 101 -15.01 1.21 6.70
C GLU A 101 -14.82 0.03 7.67
N HIS A 102 -13.61 -0.52 7.78
CA HIS A 102 -13.35 -1.68 8.61
C HIS A 102 -12.29 -1.45 9.69
N LEU A 103 -11.07 -1.06 9.32
CA LEU A 103 -9.98 -0.96 10.30
C LEU A 103 -10.16 0.22 11.26
N LEU A 104 -10.38 1.44 10.75
CA LEU A 104 -10.54 2.63 11.59
C LEU A 104 -11.79 2.57 12.49
N PRO A 105 -12.97 2.12 12.00
CA PRO A 105 -14.15 2.02 12.83
C PRO A 105 -14.05 1.00 13.96
N SER A 106 -13.12 0.05 13.91
CA SER A 106 -12.85 -0.88 15.02
C SER A 106 -12.44 -0.16 16.31
N GLY A 107 -11.97 1.08 16.22
CA GLY A 107 -11.41 1.83 17.35
C GLY A 107 -10.03 1.34 17.80
N GLN A 108 -9.52 0.25 17.25
CA GLN A 108 -8.23 -0.35 17.59
C GLN A 108 -7.08 0.19 16.73
N VAL A 109 -7.38 0.80 15.59
CA VAL A 109 -6.38 1.22 14.59
C VAL A 109 -6.32 2.73 14.47
N ARG A 110 -5.09 3.26 14.46
CA ARG A 110 -4.77 4.64 14.09
C ARG A 110 -3.90 4.64 12.85
N HIS A 111 -4.27 5.40 11.85
CA HIS A 111 -3.49 5.55 10.62
C HIS A 111 -2.78 6.90 10.57
N LEU A 112 -1.48 6.87 10.37
CA LEU A 112 -0.61 8.03 10.15
C LEU A 112 -0.10 8.01 8.71
N GLY A 113 -0.95 8.42 7.76
CA GLY A 113 -0.56 8.66 6.38
C GLY A 113 0.34 9.90 6.26
N MET A 114 1.13 10.00 5.20
CA MET A 114 2.12 11.06 4.99
C MET A 114 3.13 11.19 6.14
N HIS A 115 3.59 10.05 6.68
CA HIS A 115 4.60 10.01 7.73
C HIS A 115 5.76 9.10 7.35
N ASP A 116 6.98 9.59 7.57
CA ASP A 116 8.20 8.78 7.51
C ASP A 116 8.44 8.08 8.85
N PHE A 117 8.84 6.82 8.79
CA PHE A 117 9.44 6.11 9.91
C PHE A 117 10.93 6.45 9.99
N LEU A 118 11.38 6.90 11.16
CA LEU A 118 12.75 7.36 11.40
C LEU A 118 13.60 6.34 12.18
N GLY A 119 13.03 5.17 12.50
CA GLY A 119 13.69 4.21 13.38
C GLY A 119 13.27 4.37 14.83
N GLY A 120 13.99 3.70 15.72
CA GLY A 120 13.73 3.75 17.17
C GLY A 120 15.03 3.85 17.97
N ASP A 121 14.89 4.22 19.22
CA ASP A 121 15.94 4.29 20.23
C ASP A 121 15.41 3.82 21.60
N GLY A 122 16.12 4.13 22.68
CA GLY A 122 15.69 3.76 24.04
C GLY A 122 14.42 4.47 24.53
N GLU A 123 13.91 5.47 23.79
CA GLU A 123 12.72 6.23 24.13
C GLU A 123 11.48 5.77 23.34
N GLY A 124 11.65 4.93 22.32
CA GLY A 124 10.57 4.40 21.48
C GLY A 124 10.87 4.49 19.99
N TYR A 125 9.83 4.42 19.18
CA TYR A 125 9.93 4.57 17.72
C TYR A 125 9.48 5.96 17.31
N HIS A 126 10.14 6.52 16.31
CA HIS A 126 9.90 7.88 15.87
C HIS A 126 9.33 7.91 14.47
N VAL A 127 8.30 8.74 14.30
CA VAL A 127 7.71 9.04 13.01
C VAL A 127 7.68 10.54 12.77
N ARG A 128 7.72 10.97 11.53
CA ARG A 128 7.72 12.38 11.15
C ARG A 128 6.67 12.65 10.09
N SER A 129 5.81 13.60 10.32
CA SER A 129 4.87 14.10 9.32
C SER A 129 5.64 14.72 8.14
N LEU A 130 5.34 14.27 6.94
CA LEU A 130 5.87 14.84 5.70
C LEU A 130 5.21 16.20 5.36
N LEU A 131 4.05 16.48 5.94
CA LEU A 131 3.32 17.72 5.72
C LEU A 131 3.81 18.85 6.63
N THR A 132 4.03 18.55 7.93
CA THR A 132 4.33 19.57 8.94
C THR A 132 5.78 19.50 9.45
N GLY A 133 6.46 18.36 9.23
CA GLY A 133 7.77 18.09 9.83
C GLY A 133 7.73 17.71 11.31
N GLU A 134 6.55 17.71 11.93
CA GLU A 134 6.40 17.35 13.34
C GLU A 134 6.78 15.89 13.59
N ARG A 135 7.43 15.67 14.73
CA ARG A 135 7.81 14.32 15.18
C ARG A 135 6.87 13.82 16.26
N THR A 136 6.53 12.55 16.16
CA THR A 136 5.76 11.81 17.15
C THR A 136 6.56 10.59 17.58
N THR A 137 6.61 10.32 18.88
CA THR A 137 7.18 9.09 19.43
C THR A 137 6.05 8.07 19.64
N VAL A 138 6.25 6.84 19.18
CA VAL A 138 5.33 5.73 19.40
C VAL A 138 5.97 4.75 20.38
N GLN A 139 5.35 4.62 21.55
CA GLN A 139 5.71 3.63 22.56
C GLN A 139 5.02 2.31 22.22
N VAL A 140 5.81 1.30 21.87
CA VAL A 140 5.30 0.01 21.42
C VAL A 140 5.42 -1.04 22.51
N ARG A 141 4.28 -1.56 22.96
CA ARG A 141 4.22 -2.55 24.04
C ARG A 141 4.57 -3.97 23.61
N ARG A 142 4.29 -4.34 22.36
CA ARG A 142 4.50 -5.71 21.86
C ARG A 142 5.52 -5.77 20.75
N ARG A 143 5.19 -5.32 19.52
CA ARG A 143 6.05 -5.48 18.34
C ARG A 143 6.01 -4.29 17.38
N LEU A 144 7.16 -4.01 16.78
CA LEU A 144 7.27 -3.34 15.48
C LEU A 144 7.09 -4.40 14.38
N VAL A 145 6.29 -4.07 13.37
CA VAL A 145 6.07 -4.87 12.18
C VAL A 145 6.48 -4.06 10.97
N ASP A 146 7.54 -4.47 10.29
CA ASP A 146 7.96 -3.85 9.03
C ASP A 146 7.28 -4.59 7.86
N ALA A 147 6.28 -3.93 7.27
CA ALA A 147 5.55 -4.39 6.09
C ALA A 147 5.96 -3.64 4.81
N THR A 148 7.10 -2.95 4.83
CA THR A 148 7.62 -2.21 3.67
C THR A 148 8.38 -3.09 2.71
N TYR A 149 8.53 -4.35 3.05
CA TYR A 149 9.23 -5.40 2.34
C TYR A 149 9.52 -5.05 0.89
N LEU A 150 10.67 -5.21 0.37
CA LEU A 150 11.09 -4.92 -0.98
C LEU A 150 10.60 -3.53 -1.46
N GLU A 151 11.47 -2.60 -1.46
CA GLU A 151 11.26 -1.40 -2.27
C GLU A 151 10.95 -1.85 -3.70
N SER A 152 9.66 -1.97 -4.02
CA SER A 152 9.21 -2.27 -5.38
C SER A 152 9.83 -1.20 -6.28
N SER A 153 10.81 -1.58 -7.08
CA SER A 153 11.43 -0.63 -8.00
C SER A 153 10.46 -0.40 -9.15
N ILE A 154 9.67 0.67 -9.04
CA ILE A 154 8.83 1.12 -10.14
C ILE A 154 9.77 1.72 -11.19
N PRO A 155 9.80 1.19 -12.41
CA PRO A 155 10.73 1.64 -13.45
C PRO A 155 10.66 3.14 -13.74
N ALA A 156 9.49 3.74 -13.61
CA ALA A 156 9.29 5.18 -13.82
C ALA A 156 9.99 6.07 -12.77
N LEU A 157 10.32 5.51 -11.60
CA LEU A 157 10.91 6.24 -10.48
C LEU A 157 12.43 6.05 -10.37
N ARG A 158 13.02 5.24 -11.23
CA ARG A 158 14.45 4.92 -11.18
C ARG A 158 15.07 4.89 -12.59
N PRO A 159 16.33 5.23 -12.74
CA PRO A 159 17.02 5.04 -14.00
C PRO A 159 17.09 3.54 -14.35
N PRO A 160 17.12 3.18 -15.64
CA PRO A 160 17.31 1.80 -16.08
C PRO A 160 18.54 1.15 -15.42
N PRO A 161 18.46 -0.10 -14.96
CA PRO A 161 19.60 -0.80 -14.36
C PRO A 161 20.63 -1.32 -15.41
N PHE A 162 20.53 -0.85 -16.65
CA PHE A 162 21.35 -1.22 -17.79
C PHE A 162 21.79 0.03 -18.55
N ALA A 163 22.87 -0.09 -19.31
CA ALA A 163 23.34 0.99 -20.18
C ALA A 163 22.36 1.19 -21.34
N VAL A 164 22.02 2.44 -21.61
CA VAL A 164 21.15 2.86 -22.72
C VAL A 164 21.99 3.62 -23.73
N ASP A 165 21.90 3.24 -24.99
CA ASP A 165 22.51 3.99 -26.08
C ASP A 165 21.89 5.40 -26.13
N PRO A 166 22.69 6.47 -26.32
CA PRO A 166 22.19 7.84 -26.35
C PRO A 166 21.08 8.10 -27.39
N ASP A 167 21.08 7.33 -28.47
CA ASP A 167 20.09 7.44 -29.54
C ASP A 167 18.87 6.52 -29.33
N ALA A 168 18.88 5.67 -28.30
CA ALA A 168 17.78 4.76 -28.01
C ALA A 168 16.64 5.48 -27.26
N ARG A 169 15.43 5.24 -27.73
CA ARG A 169 14.22 5.67 -27.03
C ARG A 169 13.81 4.61 -25.99
N VAL A 170 13.90 4.95 -24.73
CA VAL A 170 13.49 4.08 -23.63
C VAL A 170 12.35 4.76 -22.86
N ALA A 171 11.28 4.02 -22.62
CA ALA A 171 10.16 4.48 -21.83
C ALA A 171 9.73 3.39 -20.85
N SER A 172 9.30 3.77 -19.67
CA SER A 172 8.67 2.85 -18.71
C SER A 172 7.19 2.58 -19.09
N PRO A 173 6.57 1.51 -18.59
CA PRO A 173 5.13 1.31 -18.78
C PRO A 173 4.28 2.50 -18.30
N ASN A 174 4.70 3.19 -17.23
CA ASN A 174 4.02 4.39 -16.74
C ASN A 174 4.05 5.55 -17.75
N ASP A 175 5.09 5.63 -18.60
CA ASP A 175 5.23 6.68 -19.60
C ASP A 175 4.43 6.40 -20.86
N LEU A 176 4.06 5.15 -21.13
CA LEU A 176 3.34 4.76 -22.37
C LEU A 176 2.05 5.57 -22.58
N VAL A 177 1.35 5.91 -21.50
CA VAL A 177 0.10 6.69 -21.57
C VAL A 177 0.35 8.17 -21.90
N ARG A 178 1.60 8.64 -21.81
CA ARG A 178 2.01 10.02 -22.08
C ARG A 178 2.65 10.16 -23.46
N LEU A 179 2.94 9.05 -24.13
CA LEU A 179 3.53 9.09 -25.47
C LEU A 179 2.46 9.49 -26.48
N THR A 180 2.48 10.74 -26.89
CA THR A 180 1.50 11.34 -27.83
C THR A 180 1.97 11.34 -29.28
N GLU A 181 3.08 10.69 -29.62
CA GLU A 181 3.57 10.69 -30.99
C GLU A 181 2.67 9.82 -31.89
N PRO A 182 2.28 10.35 -33.07
CA PRO A 182 1.59 9.54 -34.07
C PRO A 182 2.50 8.38 -34.52
N ARG A 183 1.90 7.22 -34.71
CA ARG A 183 2.55 6.04 -35.27
C ARG A 183 2.88 6.27 -36.75
#